data_c4153e4b666ffc23c65a46f09d49f3fc
#
_entry.id   c4153e4b666ffc23c65a46f09d49f3fc
#
_cell.length_a   1.000
_cell.length_b   1.000
_cell.length_c   1.000
_cell.angle_alpha   90.00
_cell.angle_beta   90.00
_cell.angle_gamma   90.00
#
_symmetry.space_group_name_H-M   'P 1'
#
loop_
_entity.id
_entity.type
_entity.pdbx_description
1 polymer ?
#
loop_
_entity_poly.entity_id
_entity_poly.type
_entity_poly.pdbx_seq_one_letter_code
_entity_poly.pdbx_strand_id
1 'polypeptide(L)'
;MAVTIQKIAEMSGVSRGTVDRVLHGRPNVNPMIREKVVRAAEKLGYQPPAPPKSADCKQAAILIPQWTDGHFNRQIVSGIRKALRYIADPAFVLTEQPLRTMTMQELLRAMDEQIRSGVDGLIIRAENTPEVRAAIEQAVQQGVTVITYDADVPDSGRLCYVGQDLVRAGAIAAGVMARLIRPPEHVLIVSGNLRMESHKGRVDGFCRRLLELGFSEDAYQVIETNEMPDLTSELVAQSLVSDSRLHAVYMANQPLSGCISGIRKARRAVRPHIICNDLTPAAKRYLRDGTVDFVVGQTFSQESFQAVLAMYQMLLHGVKPKRELYYTDLRLITQEML
;
A
#
# COMPACT_ATOMS: atom_id res chain seq x y z
N MET A 1 -33.18 -10.11 -19.35
CA MET A 1 -32.68 -10.12 -20.75
C MET A 1 -31.26 -9.62 -20.77
N ALA A 2 -30.34 -10.36 -21.40
CA ALA A 2 -28.94 -9.96 -21.48
C ALA A 2 -28.80 -8.62 -22.25
N VAL A 3 -27.99 -7.72 -21.72
CA VAL A 3 -27.68 -6.45 -22.36
C VAL A 3 -26.74 -6.73 -23.54
N THR A 4 -27.06 -6.22 -24.72
CA THR A 4 -26.28 -6.46 -25.94
C THR A 4 -25.55 -5.19 -26.36
N ILE A 5 -24.44 -5.35 -27.11
CA ILE A 5 -23.69 -4.24 -27.73
C ILE A 5 -24.64 -3.37 -28.60
N GLN A 6 -25.68 -3.99 -29.21
CA GLN A 6 -26.68 -3.28 -29.98
C GLN A 6 -27.46 -2.28 -29.11
N LYS A 7 -27.93 -2.67 -27.93
CA LYS A 7 -28.65 -1.78 -27.01
C LYS A 7 -27.78 -0.62 -26.49
N ILE A 8 -26.49 -0.88 -26.27
CA ILE A 8 -25.54 0.15 -25.87
C ILE A 8 -25.31 1.14 -27.03
N ALA A 9 -25.21 0.65 -28.27
CA ALA A 9 -25.08 1.47 -29.46
C ALA A 9 -26.29 2.41 -29.63
N GLU A 10 -27.50 1.89 -29.49
CA GLU A 10 -28.74 2.65 -29.55
C GLU A 10 -28.80 3.70 -28.45
N MET A 11 -28.47 3.35 -27.22
CA MET A 11 -28.51 4.30 -26.07
C MET A 11 -27.42 5.37 -26.14
N SER A 12 -26.24 5.04 -26.65
CA SER A 12 -25.12 5.97 -26.75
C SER A 12 -25.11 6.78 -28.05
N GLY A 13 -25.95 6.44 -29.02
CA GLY A 13 -26.04 7.10 -30.32
C GLY A 13 -24.79 6.94 -31.19
N VAL A 14 -24.08 5.82 -31.05
CA VAL A 14 -22.88 5.51 -31.85
C VAL A 14 -22.97 4.13 -32.52
N SER A 15 -22.13 3.88 -33.50
CA SER A 15 -22.14 2.58 -34.20
C SER A 15 -21.72 1.43 -33.31
N ARG A 16 -22.22 0.21 -33.60
CA ARG A 16 -21.80 -1.03 -32.90
C ARG A 16 -20.29 -1.22 -32.90
N GLY A 17 -19.62 -0.90 -34.01
CA GLY A 17 -18.16 -0.99 -34.11
C GLY A 17 -17.45 0.00 -33.18
N THR A 18 -18.02 1.17 -32.94
CA THR A 18 -17.49 2.15 -31.98
C THR A 18 -17.69 1.66 -30.54
N VAL A 19 -18.89 1.09 -30.24
CA VAL A 19 -19.16 0.49 -28.92
C VAL A 19 -18.18 -0.65 -28.66
N ASP A 20 -17.98 -1.56 -29.61
CA ASP A 20 -17.04 -2.67 -29.51
C ASP A 20 -15.61 -2.18 -29.23
N ARG A 21 -15.15 -1.17 -29.96
CA ARG A 21 -13.83 -0.55 -29.72
C ARG A 21 -13.67 0.04 -28.33
N VAL A 22 -14.71 0.70 -27.82
CA VAL A 22 -14.69 1.29 -26.48
C VAL A 22 -14.68 0.23 -25.40
N LEU A 23 -15.57 -0.76 -25.50
CA LEU A 23 -15.70 -1.84 -24.50
C LEU A 23 -14.47 -2.74 -24.41
N HIS A 24 -13.75 -2.90 -25.54
CA HIS A 24 -12.49 -3.66 -25.60
C HIS A 24 -11.23 -2.79 -25.51
N GLY A 25 -11.34 -1.54 -25.05
CA GLY A 25 -10.19 -0.67 -24.80
C GLY A 25 -9.34 -0.29 -26.00
N ARG A 26 -9.82 -0.49 -27.25
CA ARG A 26 -9.03 -0.25 -28.46
C ARG A 26 -8.69 1.25 -28.63
N PRO A 27 -7.48 1.59 -29.13
CA PRO A 27 -7.03 2.95 -29.32
C PRO A 27 -7.86 3.67 -30.42
N ASN A 28 -7.67 5.02 -30.50
CA ASN A 28 -8.27 5.88 -31.52
C ASN A 28 -9.81 6.04 -31.44
N VAL A 29 -10.36 6.11 -30.21
CA VAL A 29 -11.74 6.54 -29.98
C VAL A 29 -11.74 7.88 -29.27
N ASN A 30 -12.53 8.83 -29.76
CA ASN A 30 -12.68 10.15 -29.17
C ASN A 30 -13.09 10.04 -27.68
N PRO A 31 -12.43 10.76 -26.75
CA PRO A 31 -12.72 10.68 -25.32
C PRO A 31 -14.18 10.92 -24.95
N MET A 32 -14.85 11.90 -25.60
CA MET A 32 -16.27 12.17 -25.36
C MET A 32 -17.18 11.02 -25.81
N ILE A 33 -16.82 10.34 -26.91
CA ILE A 33 -17.58 9.18 -27.39
C ILE A 33 -17.34 8.00 -26.45
N ARG A 34 -16.10 7.79 -25.96
CA ARG A 34 -15.77 6.79 -24.96
C ARG A 34 -16.61 6.96 -23.70
N GLU A 35 -16.69 8.18 -23.19
CA GLU A 35 -17.48 8.49 -21.99
C GLU A 35 -18.99 8.22 -22.20
N LYS A 36 -19.55 8.59 -23.34
CA LYS A 36 -20.95 8.30 -23.68
C LYS A 36 -21.25 6.79 -23.68
N VAL A 37 -20.36 5.99 -24.27
CA VAL A 37 -20.53 4.53 -24.36
C VAL A 37 -20.42 3.89 -22.97
N VAL A 38 -19.43 4.30 -22.16
CA VAL A 38 -19.26 3.79 -20.79
C VAL A 38 -20.48 4.07 -19.93
N ARG A 39 -20.99 5.31 -19.95
CA ARG A 39 -22.21 5.69 -19.22
C ARG A 39 -23.46 4.92 -19.70
N ALA A 40 -23.57 4.65 -20.99
CA ALA A 40 -24.67 3.85 -21.53
C ALA A 40 -24.57 2.38 -21.09
N ALA A 41 -23.37 1.80 -21.10
CA ALA A 41 -23.10 0.45 -20.63
C ALA A 41 -23.42 0.29 -19.14
N GLU A 42 -22.97 1.22 -18.29
CA GLU A 42 -23.25 1.26 -16.85
C GLU A 42 -24.77 1.34 -16.55
N LYS A 43 -25.48 2.27 -17.22
CA LYS A 43 -26.94 2.42 -17.06
C LYS A 43 -27.73 1.18 -17.45
N LEU A 44 -27.25 0.41 -18.40
CA LEU A 44 -27.87 -0.82 -18.85
C LEU A 44 -27.44 -2.03 -18.01
N GLY A 45 -26.49 -1.88 -17.07
CA GLY A 45 -25.93 -2.98 -16.30
C GLY A 45 -25.15 -3.98 -17.18
N TYR A 46 -24.52 -3.49 -18.25
CA TYR A 46 -23.71 -4.34 -19.13
C TYR A 46 -22.44 -4.77 -18.41
N GLN A 47 -22.31 -6.06 -18.20
CA GLN A 47 -21.04 -6.68 -17.85
C GLN A 47 -20.41 -7.21 -19.14
N PRO A 48 -19.20 -6.74 -19.53
CA PRO A 48 -18.51 -7.33 -20.67
C PRO A 48 -18.34 -8.82 -20.40
N PRO A 49 -18.59 -9.68 -21.41
CA PRO A 49 -18.27 -11.09 -21.26
C PRO A 49 -16.79 -11.20 -20.91
N ALA A 50 -16.48 -12.04 -19.93
CA ALA A 50 -15.09 -12.37 -19.64
C ALA A 50 -14.42 -12.77 -20.95
N PRO A 51 -13.19 -12.30 -21.24
CA PRO A 51 -12.48 -12.71 -22.45
C PRO A 51 -12.48 -14.24 -22.50
N PRO A 52 -12.71 -14.86 -23.69
CA PRO A 52 -12.71 -16.31 -23.81
C PRO A 52 -11.39 -16.81 -23.23
N LYS A 53 -11.47 -17.69 -22.23
CA LYS A 53 -10.28 -18.35 -21.67
C LYS A 53 -9.68 -19.17 -22.81
N SER A 54 -8.63 -18.67 -23.45
CA SER A 54 -7.70 -19.56 -24.13
C SER A 54 -7.10 -20.44 -23.04
N ALA A 55 -6.99 -21.73 -23.26
CA ALA A 55 -6.46 -22.69 -22.27
C ALA A 55 -5.05 -22.28 -21.77
N ASP A 56 -4.37 -21.38 -22.45
CA ASP A 56 -3.02 -20.89 -22.18
C ASP A 56 -2.97 -19.51 -21.51
N CYS A 57 -4.11 -18.83 -21.30
CA CYS A 57 -4.11 -17.48 -20.70
C CYS A 57 -4.23 -17.54 -19.19
N LYS A 58 -3.26 -16.95 -18.48
CA LYS A 58 -3.23 -16.85 -17.02
C LYS A 58 -3.83 -15.53 -16.53
N GLN A 59 -4.71 -15.63 -15.53
CA GLN A 59 -5.42 -14.50 -14.96
C GLN A 59 -4.96 -14.24 -13.52
N ALA A 60 -4.55 -13.02 -13.24
CA ALA A 60 -4.25 -12.57 -11.88
C ALA A 60 -5.07 -11.33 -11.53
N ALA A 61 -5.29 -11.10 -10.24
CA ALA A 61 -5.86 -9.86 -9.74
C ALA A 61 -4.94 -9.23 -8.70
N ILE A 62 -4.83 -7.90 -8.72
CA ILE A 62 -4.22 -7.12 -7.66
C ILE A 62 -5.29 -6.32 -6.94
N LEU A 63 -5.43 -6.54 -5.63
CA LEU A 63 -6.37 -5.83 -4.78
C LEU A 63 -5.71 -4.56 -4.26
N ILE A 64 -6.26 -3.40 -4.65
CA ILE A 64 -5.65 -2.09 -4.39
C ILE A 64 -6.42 -1.38 -3.27
N PRO A 65 -5.82 -1.18 -2.08
CA PRO A 65 -6.43 -0.36 -1.04
C PRO A 65 -6.68 1.08 -1.53
N GLN A 66 -7.72 1.72 -1.02
CA GLN A 66 -8.06 3.10 -1.39
C GLN A 66 -7.73 4.06 -0.26
N TRP A 67 -6.54 4.69 -0.33
CA TRP A 67 -6.18 5.79 0.57
C TRP A 67 -6.85 7.09 0.11
N THR A 68 -7.33 7.87 1.05
CA THR A 68 -8.14 9.08 0.83
C THR A 68 -7.45 10.15 -0.03
N ASP A 69 -6.12 10.29 0.08
CA ASP A 69 -5.34 11.27 -0.68
C ASP A 69 -4.92 10.76 -2.07
N GLY A 70 -5.11 9.48 -2.34
CA GLY A 70 -4.76 8.81 -3.59
C GLY A 70 -3.26 8.81 -3.94
N HIS A 71 -2.38 9.26 -3.05
CA HIS A 71 -0.94 9.34 -3.31
C HIS A 71 -0.33 7.95 -3.55
N PHE A 72 -0.59 7.02 -2.64
CA PHE A 72 -0.10 5.65 -2.73
C PHE A 72 -0.74 4.89 -3.90
N ASN A 73 -2.05 5.08 -4.12
CA ASN A 73 -2.77 4.48 -5.26
C ASN A 73 -2.11 4.84 -6.60
N ARG A 74 -1.74 6.11 -6.82
CA ARG A 74 -1.05 6.52 -8.04
C ARG A 74 0.30 5.85 -8.22
N GLN A 75 1.04 5.63 -7.16
CA GLN A 75 2.33 4.91 -7.21
C GLN A 75 2.12 3.44 -7.55
N ILE A 76 1.16 2.75 -6.90
CA ILE A 76 0.83 1.34 -7.16
C ILE A 76 0.43 1.17 -8.62
N VAL A 77 -0.53 1.94 -9.11
CA VAL A 77 -0.98 1.89 -10.51
C VAL A 77 0.15 2.20 -11.49
N SER A 78 1.05 3.14 -11.14
CA SER A 78 2.24 3.42 -11.97
C SER A 78 3.17 2.21 -12.07
N GLY A 79 3.40 1.49 -10.97
CA GLY A 79 4.21 0.28 -10.94
C GLY A 79 3.58 -0.85 -11.75
N ILE A 80 2.28 -1.09 -11.59
CA ILE A 80 1.51 -2.08 -12.36
C ILE A 80 1.64 -1.80 -13.87
N ARG A 81 1.40 -0.56 -14.29
CA ARG A 81 1.49 -0.17 -15.71
C ARG A 81 2.91 -0.34 -16.28
N LYS A 82 3.95 -0.08 -15.47
CA LYS A 82 5.36 -0.32 -15.86
C LYS A 82 5.61 -1.82 -16.02
N ALA A 83 5.13 -2.66 -15.09
CA ALA A 83 5.27 -4.12 -15.16
C ALA A 83 4.59 -4.69 -16.40
N LEU A 84 3.33 -4.33 -16.65
CA LEU A 84 2.58 -4.82 -17.82
C LEU A 84 3.22 -4.39 -19.15
N ARG A 85 3.79 -3.17 -19.24
CA ARG A 85 4.56 -2.75 -20.41
C ARG A 85 5.87 -3.52 -20.59
N TYR A 86 6.52 -3.87 -19.48
CA TYR A 86 7.76 -4.65 -19.50
C TYR A 86 7.50 -6.12 -19.90
N ILE A 87 6.44 -6.72 -19.34
CA ILE A 87 6.02 -8.09 -19.64
C ILE A 87 5.56 -8.21 -21.09
N ALA A 88 4.66 -7.32 -21.53
CA ALA A 88 4.09 -7.25 -22.89
C ALA A 88 3.61 -8.61 -23.45
N ASP A 89 3.12 -9.51 -22.59
CA ASP A 89 2.68 -10.86 -22.92
C ASP A 89 1.15 -10.95 -22.89
N PRO A 90 0.48 -11.24 -24.03
CA PRO A 90 -0.97 -11.34 -24.07
C PRO A 90 -1.54 -12.55 -23.33
N ALA A 91 -0.71 -13.55 -23.00
CA ALA A 91 -1.10 -14.71 -22.20
C ALA A 91 -1.19 -14.40 -20.71
N PHE A 92 -0.79 -13.20 -20.27
CA PHE A 92 -0.94 -12.74 -18.90
C PHE A 92 -1.93 -11.58 -18.79
N VAL A 93 -3.03 -11.80 -18.09
CA VAL A 93 -4.05 -10.78 -17.83
C VAL A 93 -4.06 -10.43 -16.34
N LEU A 94 -3.88 -9.14 -16.04
CA LEU A 94 -3.95 -8.62 -14.67
C LEU A 94 -5.15 -7.69 -14.52
N THR A 95 -6.03 -8.01 -13.57
CA THR A 95 -7.16 -7.16 -13.17
C THR A 95 -6.75 -6.28 -12.01
N GLU A 96 -6.87 -4.96 -12.15
CA GLU A 96 -6.75 -4.01 -11.05
C GLU A 96 -8.11 -3.91 -10.36
N GLN A 97 -8.22 -4.36 -9.10
CA GLN A 97 -9.45 -4.26 -8.31
C GLN A 97 -9.28 -3.31 -7.14
N PRO A 98 -9.80 -2.09 -7.21
CA PRO A 98 -9.87 -1.20 -6.07
C PRO A 98 -10.80 -1.76 -4.98
N LEU A 99 -10.32 -1.76 -3.73
CA LEU A 99 -11.16 -2.08 -2.57
C LEU A 99 -12.05 -0.86 -2.24
N ARG A 100 -13.30 -1.11 -1.84
CA ARG A 100 -14.24 -0.04 -1.49
C ARG A 100 -13.92 0.61 -0.15
N THR A 101 -13.38 -0.19 0.77
CA THR A 101 -12.96 0.23 2.11
C THR A 101 -11.64 -0.42 2.47
N MET A 102 -10.99 0.08 3.54
CA MET A 102 -9.76 -0.49 4.09
C MET A 102 -10.01 -1.58 5.14
N THR A 103 -11.21 -2.18 5.17
CA THR A 103 -11.57 -3.17 6.17
C THR A 103 -11.16 -4.59 5.76
N MET A 104 -10.87 -5.43 6.73
CA MET A 104 -10.60 -6.86 6.54
C MET A 104 -11.75 -7.56 5.82
N GLN A 105 -13.00 -7.24 6.18
CA GLN A 105 -14.20 -7.83 5.56
C GLN A 105 -14.25 -7.54 4.05
N GLU A 106 -13.92 -6.33 3.64
CA GLU A 106 -13.88 -5.97 2.21
C GLU A 106 -12.76 -6.71 1.48
N LEU A 107 -11.59 -6.86 2.11
CA LEU A 107 -10.49 -7.64 1.55
C LEU A 107 -10.91 -9.10 1.33
N LEU A 108 -11.45 -9.75 2.37
CA LEU A 108 -11.90 -11.16 2.30
C LEU A 108 -12.99 -11.36 1.25
N ARG A 109 -13.96 -10.43 1.15
CA ARG A 109 -14.98 -10.45 0.12
C ARG A 109 -14.38 -10.34 -1.29
N ALA A 110 -13.46 -9.41 -1.50
CA ALA A 110 -12.80 -9.20 -2.78
C ALA A 110 -11.93 -10.42 -3.19
N MET A 111 -11.23 -11.03 -2.23
CA MET A 111 -10.50 -12.29 -2.47
C MET A 111 -11.43 -13.40 -2.95
N ASP A 112 -12.54 -13.65 -2.23
CA ASP A 112 -13.54 -14.68 -2.56
C ASP A 112 -14.17 -14.43 -3.95
N GLU A 113 -14.52 -13.19 -4.28
CA GLU A 113 -15.02 -12.82 -5.61
C GLU A 113 -14.03 -13.15 -6.73
N GLN A 114 -12.75 -12.82 -6.55
CA GLN A 114 -11.71 -13.12 -7.54
C GLN A 114 -11.46 -14.63 -7.67
N ILE A 115 -11.41 -15.36 -6.56
CA ILE A 115 -11.25 -16.82 -6.57
C ILE A 115 -12.42 -17.47 -7.32
N ARG A 116 -13.66 -17.08 -7.04
CA ARG A 116 -14.85 -17.58 -7.76
C ARG A 116 -14.86 -17.21 -9.23
N SER A 117 -14.27 -16.08 -9.61
CA SER A 117 -14.11 -15.72 -11.02
C SER A 117 -13.08 -16.59 -11.76
N GLY A 118 -12.30 -17.38 -11.01
CA GLY A 118 -11.33 -18.34 -11.52
C GLY A 118 -9.99 -17.72 -11.87
N VAL A 119 -9.49 -16.76 -11.07
CA VAL A 119 -8.12 -16.26 -11.20
C VAL A 119 -7.10 -17.33 -10.83
N ASP A 120 -5.95 -17.31 -11.51
CA ASP A 120 -4.80 -18.17 -11.17
C ASP A 120 -3.91 -17.56 -10.07
N GLY A 121 -4.04 -16.24 -9.84
CA GLY A 121 -3.23 -15.55 -8.83
C GLY A 121 -3.83 -14.29 -8.24
N LEU A 122 -3.47 -14.02 -6.99
CA LEU A 122 -3.87 -12.84 -6.22
C LEU A 122 -2.64 -12.10 -5.69
N ILE A 123 -2.62 -10.77 -5.84
CA ILE A 123 -1.65 -9.88 -5.22
C ILE A 123 -2.41 -9.01 -4.22
N ILE A 124 -2.07 -9.11 -2.93
CA ILE A 124 -2.84 -8.49 -1.85
C ILE A 124 -1.94 -7.76 -0.85
N ARG A 125 -2.52 -6.74 -0.20
CA ARG A 125 -2.01 -6.13 1.02
C ARG A 125 -2.99 -6.42 2.14
N ALA A 126 -2.52 -6.96 3.27
CA ALA A 126 -3.41 -7.43 4.31
C ALA A 126 -2.83 -7.28 5.73
N GLU A 127 -3.73 -7.20 6.72
CA GLU A 127 -3.37 -7.40 8.13
C GLU A 127 -3.03 -8.88 8.38
N ASN A 128 -2.04 -9.12 9.25
CA ASN A 128 -1.69 -10.47 9.68
C ASN A 128 -2.65 -10.94 10.79
N THR A 129 -3.85 -11.37 10.38
CA THR A 129 -4.86 -11.93 11.29
C THR A 129 -5.12 -13.40 10.98
N PRO A 130 -5.65 -14.19 11.95
CA PRO A 130 -6.00 -15.59 11.71
C PRO A 130 -6.97 -15.77 10.53
N GLU A 131 -7.93 -14.87 10.37
CA GLU A 131 -8.93 -14.93 9.31
C GLU A 131 -8.32 -14.72 7.93
N VAL A 132 -7.42 -13.73 7.79
CA VAL A 132 -6.71 -13.46 6.54
C VAL A 132 -5.75 -14.59 6.21
N ARG A 133 -5.04 -15.13 7.22
CA ARG A 133 -4.16 -16.29 7.04
C ARG A 133 -4.95 -17.48 6.50
N ALA A 134 -6.08 -17.83 7.14
CA ALA A 134 -6.94 -18.91 6.69
C ALA A 134 -7.48 -18.71 5.27
N ALA A 135 -7.85 -17.46 4.90
CA ALA A 135 -8.30 -17.15 3.54
C ALA A 135 -7.19 -17.33 2.49
N ILE A 136 -5.95 -16.95 2.82
CA ILE A 136 -4.79 -17.19 1.94
C ILE A 136 -4.52 -18.70 1.81
N GLU A 137 -4.50 -19.44 2.91
CA GLU A 137 -4.32 -20.89 2.91
C GLU A 137 -5.38 -21.59 2.05
N GLN A 138 -6.64 -21.19 2.19
CA GLN A 138 -7.74 -21.72 1.39
C GLN A 138 -7.56 -21.41 -0.11
N ALA A 139 -7.15 -20.19 -0.47
CA ALA A 139 -6.85 -19.82 -1.85
C ALA A 139 -5.72 -20.68 -2.44
N VAL A 140 -4.65 -20.87 -1.68
CA VAL A 140 -3.50 -21.72 -2.09
C VAL A 140 -3.93 -23.19 -2.26
N GLN A 141 -4.75 -23.74 -1.35
CA GLN A 141 -5.31 -25.10 -1.48
C GLN A 141 -6.18 -25.26 -2.72
N GLN A 142 -6.81 -24.19 -3.20
CA GLN A 142 -7.57 -24.18 -4.47
C GLN A 142 -6.69 -23.96 -5.69
N GLY A 143 -5.37 -23.90 -5.53
CA GLY A 143 -4.40 -23.71 -6.62
C GLY A 143 -4.17 -22.26 -7.04
N VAL A 144 -4.69 -21.28 -6.27
CA VAL A 144 -4.46 -19.86 -6.53
C VAL A 144 -3.12 -19.43 -5.93
N THR A 145 -2.23 -18.87 -6.75
CA THR A 145 -0.97 -18.29 -6.27
C THR A 145 -1.24 -16.97 -5.54
N VAL A 146 -0.76 -16.82 -4.30
CA VAL A 146 -0.92 -15.57 -3.55
C VAL A 146 0.45 -14.91 -3.32
N ILE A 147 0.52 -13.61 -3.59
CA ILE A 147 1.67 -12.73 -3.27
C ILE A 147 1.18 -11.60 -2.38
N THR A 148 1.90 -11.32 -1.30
CA THR A 148 1.65 -10.13 -0.46
C THR A 148 2.58 -8.98 -0.84
N TYR A 149 2.11 -7.73 -0.75
CA TYR A 149 2.93 -6.55 -0.97
C TYR A 149 2.66 -5.48 0.10
N ASP A 150 3.65 -4.62 0.40
CA ASP A 150 3.62 -3.56 1.43
C ASP A 150 3.41 -4.07 2.87
N ALA A 151 2.38 -4.86 3.11
CA ALA A 151 2.14 -5.54 4.39
C ALA A 151 2.08 -7.05 4.16
N ASP A 152 2.74 -7.80 5.03
CA ASP A 152 2.92 -9.25 4.90
C ASP A 152 2.00 -10.05 5.81
N VAL A 153 1.74 -11.29 5.40
CA VAL A 153 1.07 -12.34 6.20
C VAL A 153 1.97 -13.57 6.19
N PRO A 154 3.01 -13.61 7.04
CA PRO A 154 3.93 -14.75 7.09
C PRO A 154 3.20 -16.03 7.49
N ASP A 155 3.78 -17.17 7.13
CA ASP A 155 3.27 -18.53 7.43
C ASP A 155 1.84 -18.81 6.93
N SER A 156 1.39 -18.11 5.87
CA SER A 156 0.06 -18.26 5.26
C SER A 156 0.05 -19.12 4.00
N GLY A 157 1.21 -19.66 3.59
CA GLY A 157 1.35 -20.38 2.32
C GLY A 157 1.43 -19.46 1.08
N ARG A 158 1.49 -18.14 1.25
CA ARG A 158 1.76 -17.20 0.15
C ARG A 158 3.09 -17.52 -0.54
N LEU A 159 3.19 -17.21 -1.82
CA LEU A 159 4.40 -17.49 -2.61
C LEU A 159 5.60 -16.64 -2.15
N CYS A 160 5.40 -15.34 -1.99
CA CYS A 160 6.41 -14.42 -1.48
C CYS A 160 5.76 -13.11 -0.99
N TYR A 161 6.55 -12.35 -0.25
CA TYR A 161 6.30 -10.94 0.10
C TYR A 161 7.16 -10.03 -0.74
N VAL A 162 6.60 -8.92 -1.19
CA VAL A 162 7.30 -7.85 -1.90
C VAL A 162 7.05 -6.52 -1.20
N GLY A 163 8.07 -5.94 -0.59
CA GLY A 163 7.88 -4.69 0.14
C GLY A 163 9.15 -4.20 0.81
N GLN A 164 8.98 -3.31 1.77
CA GLN A 164 10.07 -2.76 2.55
C GLN A 164 10.54 -3.78 3.60
N ASP A 165 11.84 -3.84 3.90
CA ASP A 165 12.35 -4.43 5.14
C ASP A 165 11.96 -3.51 6.31
N LEU A 166 10.81 -3.79 6.89
CA LEU A 166 10.15 -2.93 7.88
C LEU A 166 10.96 -2.78 9.17
N VAL A 167 11.57 -3.87 9.62
CA VAL A 167 12.43 -3.88 10.81
C VAL A 167 13.67 -3.04 10.56
N ARG A 168 14.29 -3.19 9.40
CA ARG A 168 15.45 -2.38 9.00
C ARG A 168 15.08 -0.91 8.80
N ALA A 169 13.89 -0.60 8.30
CA ALA A 169 13.39 0.77 8.19
C ALA A 169 13.30 1.45 9.55
N GLY A 170 12.72 0.76 10.55
CA GLY A 170 12.69 1.24 11.93
C GLY A 170 14.10 1.40 12.53
N ALA A 171 14.98 0.43 12.30
CA ALA A 171 16.36 0.49 12.79
C ALA A 171 17.15 1.67 12.18
N ILE A 172 16.94 1.99 10.89
CA ILE A 172 17.51 3.18 10.24
C ILE A 172 17.02 4.45 10.92
N ALA A 173 15.70 4.56 11.16
CA ALA A 173 15.13 5.71 11.86
C ALA A 173 15.71 5.89 13.26
N ALA A 174 15.84 4.81 14.04
CA ALA A 174 16.46 4.84 15.38
C ALA A 174 17.94 5.23 15.32
N GLY A 175 18.69 4.68 14.36
CA GLY A 175 20.11 5.01 14.18
C GLY A 175 20.36 6.48 13.84
N VAL A 176 19.42 7.13 13.12
CA VAL A 176 19.46 8.57 12.85
C VAL A 176 19.00 9.34 14.08
N MET A 177 17.90 8.91 14.71
CA MET A 177 17.34 9.56 15.89
C MET A 177 18.37 9.66 17.04
N ALA A 178 19.13 8.59 17.29
CA ALA A 178 20.19 8.56 18.30
C ALA A 178 21.39 9.51 18.02
N ARG A 179 21.41 10.16 16.86
CA ARG A 179 22.36 11.25 16.56
C ARG A 179 21.78 12.63 16.81
N LEU A 180 20.45 12.73 16.89
CA LEU A 180 19.71 13.98 17.15
C LEU A 180 19.46 14.19 18.63
N ILE A 181 19.26 13.10 19.38
CA ILE A 181 19.00 13.13 20.82
C ILE A 181 19.99 12.24 21.57
N ARG A 182 20.09 12.45 22.89
CA ARG A 182 20.94 11.66 23.80
C ARG A 182 20.21 11.37 25.11
N PRO A 183 20.57 10.29 25.81
CA PRO A 183 20.06 10.08 27.17
C PRO A 183 20.33 11.30 28.06
N PRO A 184 19.38 11.76 28.88
CA PRO A 184 18.11 11.13 29.21
C PRO A 184 16.89 11.58 28.35
N GLU A 185 17.11 12.05 27.11
CA GLU A 185 16.02 12.46 26.23
C GLU A 185 15.26 11.24 25.68
N HIS A 186 13.95 11.39 25.51
CA HIS A 186 13.02 10.34 25.15
C HIS A 186 12.43 10.54 23.74
N VAL A 187 11.90 9.46 23.16
CA VAL A 187 11.24 9.44 21.85
C VAL A 187 9.77 9.03 22.01
N LEU A 188 8.87 9.80 21.42
CA LEU A 188 7.50 9.38 21.18
C LEU A 188 7.42 8.64 19.84
N ILE A 189 7.00 7.38 19.87
CA ILE A 189 6.77 6.56 18.69
C ILE A 189 5.27 6.56 18.41
N VAL A 190 4.88 7.07 17.23
CA VAL A 190 3.48 7.15 16.80
C VAL A 190 3.23 6.09 15.75
N SER A 191 2.33 5.16 16.06
CA SER A 191 1.93 4.05 15.20
C SER A 191 0.45 4.15 14.84
N GLY A 192 0.05 3.52 13.72
CA GLY A 192 -1.35 3.38 13.35
C GLY A 192 -2.01 2.22 14.08
N ASN A 193 -1.75 1.02 13.62
CA ASN A 193 -2.31 -0.22 14.16
C ASN A 193 -1.21 -1.29 14.17
N LEU A 194 -0.82 -1.75 15.35
CA LEU A 194 0.27 -2.73 15.52
C LEU A 194 -0.10 -4.16 15.05
N ARG A 195 -1.35 -4.42 14.64
CA ARG A 195 -1.71 -5.65 13.93
C ARG A 195 -1.28 -5.64 12.46
N MET A 196 -0.97 -4.47 11.91
CA MET A 196 -0.34 -4.34 10.60
C MET A 196 1.16 -4.56 10.72
N GLU A 197 1.69 -5.56 10.01
CA GLU A 197 3.14 -5.84 10.00
C GLU A 197 3.96 -4.62 9.54
N SER A 198 3.41 -3.80 8.62
CA SER A 198 4.06 -2.56 8.18
C SER A 198 4.25 -1.53 9.30
N HIS A 199 3.39 -1.52 10.30
CA HIS A 199 3.52 -0.65 11.47
C HIS A 199 4.37 -1.32 12.56
N LYS A 200 4.02 -2.57 12.90
CA LYS A 200 4.69 -3.33 13.96
C LYS A 200 6.18 -3.51 13.67
N GLY A 201 6.54 -3.96 12.48
CA GLY A 201 7.94 -4.18 12.12
C GLY A 201 8.80 -2.92 12.23
N ARG A 202 8.26 -1.76 11.83
CA ARG A 202 8.96 -0.45 11.99
C ARG A 202 9.14 -0.09 13.44
N VAL A 203 8.13 -0.27 14.29
CA VAL A 203 8.21 0.01 15.73
C VAL A 203 9.19 -0.95 16.41
N ASP A 204 9.09 -2.25 16.17
CA ASP A 204 10.00 -3.26 16.74
C ASP A 204 11.45 -3.01 16.35
N GLY A 205 11.69 -2.69 15.08
CA GLY A 205 13.03 -2.36 14.58
C GLY A 205 13.59 -1.10 15.22
N PHE A 206 12.76 -0.07 15.40
CA PHE A 206 13.15 1.18 16.05
C PHE A 206 13.51 0.94 17.52
N CYS A 207 12.63 0.32 18.30
CA CYS A 207 12.83 0.07 19.72
C CYS A 207 14.09 -0.77 19.96
N ARG A 208 14.23 -1.90 19.24
CA ARG A 208 15.41 -2.76 19.38
C ARG A 208 16.69 -2.01 19.08
N ARG A 209 16.72 -1.22 18.00
CA ARG A 209 17.93 -0.49 17.62
C ARG A 209 18.26 0.64 18.62
N LEU A 210 17.26 1.29 19.18
CA LEU A 210 17.45 2.32 20.19
C LEU A 210 18.12 1.73 21.46
N LEU A 211 17.64 0.57 21.92
CA LEU A 211 18.25 -0.18 23.04
C LEU A 211 19.70 -0.59 22.74
N GLU A 212 19.99 -1.13 21.55
CA GLU A 212 21.36 -1.45 21.11
C GLU A 212 22.30 -0.24 21.12
N LEU A 213 21.76 0.97 20.95
CA LEU A 213 22.50 2.23 20.96
C LEU A 213 22.66 2.84 22.37
N GLY A 214 22.24 2.10 23.42
CA GLY A 214 22.47 2.46 24.83
C GLY A 214 21.35 3.29 25.45
N PHE A 215 20.21 3.44 24.80
CA PHE A 215 19.01 4.00 25.42
C PHE A 215 18.34 2.92 26.31
N SER A 216 17.67 3.34 27.37
CA SER A 216 16.91 2.44 28.26
C SER A 216 15.51 2.15 27.72
N GLU A 217 14.84 1.13 28.28
CA GLU A 217 13.47 0.76 27.88
C GLU A 217 12.43 1.87 28.16
N ASP A 218 12.68 2.73 29.14
CA ASP A 218 11.84 3.88 29.44
C ASP A 218 12.11 5.09 28.53
N ALA A 219 13.14 5.04 27.68
CA ALA A 219 13.50 6.14 26.78
C ALA A 219 12.54 6.29 25.59
N TYR A 220 11.51 5.45 25.47
CA TYR A 220 10.49 5.61 24.43
C TYR A 220 9.08 5.29 24.93
N GLN A 221 8.11 5.97 24.35
CA GLN A 221 6.69 5.71 24.52
C GLN A 221 6.09 5.37 23.17
N VAL A 222 5.25 4.33 23.07
CA VAL A 222 4.52 3.97 21.86
C VAL A 222 3.05 4.34 22.04
N ILE A 223 2.47 5.04 21.06
CA ILE A 223 1.03 5.31 20.98
C ILE A 223 0.45 4.79 19.67
N GLU A 224 -0.77 4.25 19.75
CA GLU A 224 -1.55 3.82 18.59
C GLU A 224 -2.66 4.83 18.28
N THR A 225 -2.76 5.24 17.02
CA THR A 225 -3.67 6.31 16.58
C THR A 225 -4.68 5.87 15.54
N ASN A 226 -4.65 4.61 15.12
CA ASN A 226 -5.51 4.04 14.06
C ASN A 226 -5.54 4.90 12.78
N GLU A 227 -4.44 5.61 12.50
CA GLU A 227 -4.30 6.55 11.37
C GLU A 227 -5.33 7.69 11.37
N MET A 228 -5.95 7.99 12.51
CA MET A 228 -6.92 9.06 12.68
C MET A 228 -6.22 10.39 12.99
N PRO A 229 -6.35 11.44 12.15
CA PRO A 229 -5.61 12.70 12.34
C PRO A 229 -5.90 13.39 13.66
N ASP A 230 -7.17 13.42 14.08
CA ASP A 230 -7.58 14.09 15.32
C ASP A 230 -7.08 13.35 16.55
N LEU A 231 -7.20 12.02 16.59
CA LEU A 231 -6.66 11.18 17.65
C LEU A 231 -5.13 11.30 17.73
N THR A 232 -4.45 11.30 16.59
CA THR A 232 -3.00 11.53 16.53
C THR A 232 -2.63 12.87 17.14
N SER A 233 -3.35 13.94 16.79
CA SER A 233 -3.11 15.28 17.31
C SER A 233 -3.31 15.35 18.81
N GLU A 234 -4.34 14.70 19.33
CA GLU A 234 -4.64 14.69 20.76
C GLU A 234 -3.58 13.92 21.56
N LEU A 235 -3.30 12.67 21.19
CA LEU A 235 -2.36 11.81 21.89
C LEU A 235 -0.92 12.36 21.84
N VAL A 236 -0.48 12.90 20.71
CA VAL A 236 0.84 13.54 20.60
C VAL A 236 0.93 14.77 21.51
N ALA A 237 -0.11 15.61 21.55
CA ALA A 237 -0.11 16.77 22.44
C ALA A 237 -0.08 16.36 23.92
N GLN A 238 -0.90 15.38 24.31
CA GLN A 238 -0.94 14.86 25.69
C GLN A 238 0.42 14.27 26.11
N SER A 239 1.03 13.42 25.26
CA SER A 239 2.34 12.82 25.55
C SER A 239 3.42 13.90 25.75
N LEU A 240 3.50 14.87 24.84
CA LEU A 240 4.50 15.94 24.92
C LEU A 240 4.30 16.86 26.13
N VAL A 241 3.08 17.03 26.62
CA VAL A 241 2.80 17.82 27.84
C VAL A 241 3.13 17.01 29.09
N SER A 242 2.85 15.71 29.09
CA SER A 242 3.03 14.84 30.28
C SER A 242 4.49 14.44 30.53
N ASP A 243 5.32 14.31 29.50
CA ASP A 243 6.76 13.97 29.65
C ASP A 243 7.64 15.05 29.00
N SER A 244 8.28 15.88 29.85
CA SER A 244 9.20 16.93 29.39
C SER A 244 10.47 16.37 28.70
N ARG A 245 10.81 15.09 28.92
CA ARG A 245 11.98 14.41 28.31
C ARG A 245 11.74 14.00 26.88
N LEU A 246 10.50 14.01 26.38
CA LEU A 246 10.20 13.72 24.97
C LEU A 246 10.73 14.82 24.06
N HIS A 247 11.91 14.61 23.49
CA HIS A 247 12.61 15.53 22.60
C HIS A 247 12.56 15.10 21.13
N ALA A 248 11.97 13.94 20.84
CA ALA A 248 11.85 13.41 19.50
C ALA A 248 10.51 12.71 19.28
N VAL A 249 10.08 12.67 18.01
CA VAL A 249 8.90 11.95 17.54
C VAL A 249 9.29 11.10 16.33
N TYR A 250 9.02 9.80 16.40
CA TYR A 250 9.10 8.91 15.27
C TYR A 250 7.70 8.57 14.77
N MET A 251 7.35 9.06 13.57
CA MET A 251 6.09 8.70 12.88
C MET A 251 6.31 7.43 12.06
N ALA A 252 5.97 6.27 12.64
CA ALA A 252 6.10 4.98 11.96
C ALA A 252 5.09 4.79 10.82
N ASN A 253 4.04 5.64 10.76
CA ASN A 253 2.94 5.59 9.79
C ASN A 253 2.39 6.99 9.47
N GLN A 254 1.18 7.05 8.90
CA GLN A 254 0.38 8.28 8.69
C GLN A 254 -0.67 8.43 9.82
N PRO A 255 -1.29 9.60 10.06
CA PRO A 255 -1.12 10.86 9.32
C PRO A 255 -0.12 11.83 9.98
N LEU A 256 0.89 12.25 9.24
CA LEU A 256 1.88 13.22 9.70
C LEU A 256 1.26 14.58 10.07
N SER A 257 0.20 15.01 9.39
CA SER A 257 -0.50 16.27 9.69
C SER A 257 -1.09 16.31 11.10
N GLY A 258 -1.63 15.18 11.58
CA GLY A 258 -2.11 15.04 12.96
C GLY A 258 -0.97 15.19 13.98
N CYS A 259 0.17 14.54 13.72
CA CYS A 259 1.36 14.68 14.57
C CYS A 259 1.82 16.13 14.67
N ILE A 260 2.00 16.83 13.54
CA ILE A 260 2.41 18.24 13.52
C ILE A 260 1.39 19.14 14.25
N SER A 261 0.09 18.87 14.10
CA SER A 261 -0.96 19.56 14.85
C SER A 261 -0.81 19.36 16.36
N GLY A 262 -0.56 18.13 16.80
CA GLY A 262 -0.35 17.79 18.21
C GLY A 262 0.88 18.49 18.81
N ILE A 263 2.01 18.50 18.08
CA ILE A 263 3.23 19.19 18.49
C ILE A 263 2.97 20.69 18.66
N ARG A 264 2.22 21.32 17.76
CA ARG A 264 1.85 22.74 17.88
C ARG A 264 0.94 23.01 19.10
N LYS A 265 -0.01 22.09 19.37
CA LYS A 265 -0.90 22.19 20.55
C LYS A 265 -0.14 22.07 21.86
N ALA A 266 0.91 21.26 21.92
CA ALA A 266 1.74 21.10 23.12
C ALA A 266 2.51 22.38 23.51
N ARG A 267 2.67 23.35 22.60
CA ARG A 267 3.29 24.67 22.84
C ARG A 267 4.65 24.63 23.52
N ARG A 268 5.47 23.62 23.23
CA ARG A 268 6.81 23.51 23.81
C ARG A 268 7.74 24.59 23.27
N ALA A 269 8.63 25.09 24.12
CA ALA A 269 9.63 26.11 23.74
C ALA A 269 10.61 25.58 22.67
N VAL A 270 10.95 24.30 22.76
CA VAL A 270 11.81 23.62 21.78
C VAL A 270 10.98 22.58 21.02
N ARG A 271 11.04 22.64 19.71
CA ARG A 271 10.41 21.65 18.82
C ARG A 271 11.10 20.30 18.99
N PRO A 272 10.37 19.19 19.12
CA PRO A 272 10.99 17.86 19.05
C PRO A 272 11.53 17.59 17.65
N HIS A 273 12.59 16.77 17.57
CA HIS A 273 13.05 16.21 16.30
C HIS A 273 12.01 15.26 15.72
N ILE A 274 11.83 15.25 14.39
CA ILE A 274 10.81 14.44 13.76
C ILE A 274 11.43 13.62 12.63
N ILE A 275 11.28 12.29 12.73
CA ILE A 275 11.52 11.37 11.63
C ILE A 275 10.21 10.71 11.28
N CYS A 276 9.86 10.65 9.99
CA CYS A 276 8.65 9.98 9.55
C CYS A 276 8.93 8.96 8.44
N ASN A 277 7.96 8.06 8.22
CA ASN A 277 7.95 7.17 7.06
C ASN A 277 7.14 7.78 5.94
N ASP A 278 7.48 7.37 4.71
CA ASP A 278 6.81 7.68 3.45
C ASP A 278 6.89 9.15 3.01
N LEU A 279 7.47 9.36 1.84
CA LEU A 279 7.59 10.69 1.23
C LEU A 279 6.26 11.13 0.59
N THR A 280 5.24 11.32 1.43
CA THR A 280 3.95 11.88 0.99
C THR A 280 4.08 13.37 0.61
N PRO A 281 3.09 13.96 -0.10
CA PRO A 281 3.09 15.40 -0.36
C PRO A 281 3.21 16.26 0.90
N ALA A 282 2.60 15.81 2.02
CA ALA A 282 2.72 16.48 3.31
C ALA A 282 4.13 16.36 3.88
N ALA A 283 4.69 15.14 3.90
CA ALA A 283 6.06 14.89 4.36
C ALA A 283 7.08 15.71 3.55
N LYS A 284 6.92 15.75 2.22
CA LYS A 284 7.77 16.55 1.33
C LYS A 284 7.74 18.05 1.66
N ARG A 285 6.56 18.60 1.98
CA ARG A 285 6.43 19.99 2.40
C ARG A 285 7.11 20.24 3.73
N TYR A 286 6.84 19.40 4.75
CA TYR A 286 7.41 19.55 6.08
C TYR A 286 8.92 19.25 6.14
N LEU A 287 9.44 18.42 5.25
CA LEU A 287 10.88 18.21 5.11
C LEU A 287 11.54 19.47 4.48
N ARG A 288 10.87 20.08 3.48
CA ARG A 288 11.39 21.29 2.81
C ARG A 288 11.39 22.52 3.73
N ASP A 289 10.42 22.68 4.60
CA ASP A 289 10.36 23.81 5.54
C ASP A 289 11.11 23.53 6.87
N GLY A 290 11.77 22.39 7.00
CA GLY A 290 12.54 22.00 8.17
C GLY A 290 11.70 21.58 9.38
N THR A 291 10.38 21.39 9.24
CA THR A 291 9.51 20.87 10.31
C THR A 291 9.81 19.40 10.59
N VAL A 292 10.07 18.60 9.56
CA VAL A 292 10.54 17.21 9.65
C VAL A 292 12.03 17.18 9.34
N ASP A 293 12.80 16.43 10.14
CA ASP A 293 14.25 16.37 9.99
C ASP A 293 14.66 15.33 8.91
N PHE A 294 14.00 14.15 8.88
CA PHE A 294 14.29 13.09 7.91
C PHE A 294 13.04 12.29 7.56
N VAL A 295 13.05 11.70 6.37
CA VAL A 295 12.01 10.75 5.92
C VAL A 295 12.65 9.42 5.55
N VAL A 296 12.13 8.32 6.09
CA VAL A 296 12.45 6.97 5.63
C VAL A 296 11.50 6.64 4.46
N GLY A 297 12.03 6.65 3.25
CA GLY A 297 11.24 6.50 2.03
C GLY A 297 10.98 5.04 1.67
N GLN A 298 9.79 4.80 1.13
CA GLN A 298 9.31 3.56 0.52
C GLN A 298 8.88 3.83 -0.92
N THR A 299 8.93 2.82 -1.78
CA THR A 299 8.60 2.99 -3.20
C THR A 299 7.52 2.00 -3.63
N PHE A 300 6.25 2.32 -3.39
CA PHE A 300 5.09 1.49 -3.77
C PHE A 300 5.06 1.12 -5.27
N SER A 301 5.59 1.98 -6.14
CA SER A 301 5.67 1.66 -7.57
C SER A 301 6.71 0.57 -7.89
N GLN A 302 7.75 0.42 -7.08
CA GLN A 302 8.71 -0.67 -7.20
C GLN A 302 8.11 -1.97 -6.64
N GLU A 303 7.41 -1.88 -5.53
CA GLU A 303 6.75 -3.04 -4.90
C GLU A 303 5.70 -3.66 -5.83
N SER A 304 4.78 -2.85 -6.32
CA SER A 304 3.75 -3.34 -7.26
C SER A 304 4.34 -3.84 -8.58
N PHE A 305 5.40 -3.20 -9.10
CA PHE A 305 6.13 -3.69 -10.27
C PHE A 305 6.70 -5.08 -10.03
N GLN A 306 7.42 -5.28 -8.93
CA GLN A 306 8.07 -6.55 -8.60
C GLN A 306 7.04 -7.64 -8.27
N ALA A 307 5.95 -7.30 -7.57
CA ALA A 307 4.88 -8.25 -7.26
C ALA A 307 4.20 -8.78 -8.54
N VAL A 308 3.89 -7.88 -9.49
CA VAL A 308 3.31 -8.27 -10.79
C VAL A 308 4.30 -9.11 -11.60
N LEU A 309 5.58 -8.76 -11.61
CA LEU A 309 6.60 -9.53 -12.32
C LEU A 309 6.77 -10.92 -11.71
N ALA A 310 6.81 -11.04 -10.38
CA ALA A 310 6.90 -12.34 -9.70
C ALA A 310 5.67 -13.22 -9.98
N MET A 311 4.47 -12.63 -10.00
CA MET A 311 3.23 -13.33 -10.36
C MET A 311 3.28 -13.84 -11.81
N TYR A 312 3.70 -13.00 -12.75
CA TYR A 312 3.87 -13.38 -14.16
C TYR A 312 4.84 -14.56 -14.31
N GLN A 313 6.03 -14.47 -13.71
CA GLN A 313 7.05 -15.51 -13.78
C GLN A 313 6.55 -16.84 -13.20
N MET A 314 5.80 -16.79 -12.10
CA MET A 314 5.23 -17.99 -11.50
C MET A 314 4.16 -18.61 -12.38
N LEU A 315 3.19 -17.82 -12.85
CA LEU A 315 2.00 -18.34 -13.54
C LEU A 315 2.29 -18.82 -14.96
N LEU A 316 3.15 -18.12 -15.70
CA LEU A 316 3.45 -18.46 -17.11
C LEU A 316 4.65 -19.38 -17.26
N HIS A 317 5.64 -19.25 -16.38
CA HIS A 317 6.90 -19.98 -16.55
C HIS A 317 7.19 -20.99 -15.42
N GLY A 318 6.34 -21.05 -14.37
CA GLY A 318 6.56 -21.91 -13.21
C GLY A 318 7.80 -21.52 -12.39
N VAL A 319 8.35 -20.31 -12.62
CA VAL A 319 9.56 -19.85 -11.96
C VAL A 319 9.21 -19.32 -10.58
N LYS A 320 9.58 -20.09 -9.56
CA LYS A 320 9.43 -19.68 -8.17
C LYS A 320 10.42 -18.57 -7.82
N PRO A 321 10.02 -17.60 -7.01
CA PRO A 321 10.93 -16.61 -6.44
C PRO A 321 12.10 -17.29 -5.71
N LYS A 322 13.32 -16.75 -5.88
CA LYS A 322 14.53 -17.28 -5.20
C LYS A 322 14.53 -17.05 -3.68
N ARG A 323 13.70 -16.15 -3.22
CA ARG A 323 13.55 -15.79 -1.79
C ARG A 323 12.08 -15.67 -1.48
N GLU A 324 11.73 -15.88 -0.22
CA GLU A 324 10.38 -15.63 0.28
C GLU A 324 10.10 -14.14 0.49
N LEU A 325 11.15 -13.37 0.83
CA LEU A 325 11.08 -11.93 1.11
C LEU A 325 11.87 -11.16 0.05
N TYR A 326 11.16 -10.36 -0.76
CA TYR A 326 11.73 -9.44 -1.75
C TYR A 326 11.68 -8.02 -1.20
N TYR A 327 12.79 -7.58 -0.66
CA TYR A 327 12.89 -6.22 -0.12
C TYR A 327 13.21 -5.20 -1.21
N THR A 328 12.43 -4.13 -1.21
CA THR A 328 12.65 -2.95 -2.04
C THR A 328 13.65 -1.99 -1.36
N ASP A 329 14.15 -1.00 -2.13
CA ASP A 329 15.13 -0.06 -1.63
C ASP A 329 14.59 0.79 -0.46
N LEU A 330 15.40 0.86 0.59
CA LEU A 330 15.24 1.78 1.72
C LEU A 330 16.04 3.05 1.45
N ARG A 331 15.40 4.21 1.59
CA ARG A 331 16.05 5.51 1.39
C ARG A 331 15.84 6.41 2.60
N LEU A 332 16.92 6.91 3.16
CA LEU A 332 16.87 8.05 4.06
C LEU A 332 16.89 9.33 3.21
N ILE A 333 15.85 10.14 3.35
CA ILE A 333 15.63 11.32 2.52
C ILE A 333 15.82 12.56 3.38
N THR A 334 16.65 13.47 2.90
CA THR A 334 16.94 14.79 3.49
C THR A 334 16.31 15.90 2.66
N GLN A 335 16.32 17.12 3.19
CA GLN A 335 15.84 18.31 2.49
C GLN A 335 16.56 18.52 1.14
N GLU A 336 17.85 18.25 1.07
CA GLU A 336 18.71 18.45 -0.11
C GLU A 336 18.39 17.46 -1.24
N MET A 337 17.61 16.42 -0.98
CA MET A 337 17.18 15.44 -1.98
C MET A 337 15.84 15.78 -2.66
N LEU A 338 15.23 16.95 -2.35
CA LEU A 338 13.89 17.33 -2.82
C LEU A 338 13.93 18.19 -4.13
#